data_f7192c024dc91462860ce9c1a8d62b23
#
_entry.id   f7192c024dc91462860ce9c1a8d62b23
#
_cell.length_a   1.000
_cell.length_b   1.000
_cell.length_c   1.000
_cell.angle_alpha   90.00
_cell.angle_beta   90.00
_cell.angle_gamma   90.00
#
_symmetry.space_group_name_H-M   'P 1'
#
loop_
_entity.id
_entity.type
_entity.pdbx_description
1 polymer ?
#
loop_
_entity_poly.entity_id
_entity_poly.type
_entity_poly.pdbx_seq_one_letter_code
_entity_poly.pdbx_strand_id
1 'polypeptide(L)'
;MPVLMVDVKGDLPNLLLSFPSFGPAHIEPWVESGDPNDERTARERAQAFAEERKQRLTEWDITEAQLAAHRERSELRVITPGSTAGELLHVLSSLERSERWITIASRRAQR
;
A
#
# COMPACT_ATOMS: atom_id res chain seq x y z
N MET A 1 10.60 -3.78 14.60
CA MET A 1 11.32 -2.55 14.17
C MET A 1 10.44 -1.85 13.12
N PRO A 2 10.05 -0.59 13.29
CA PRO A 2 9.30 0.14 12.28
C PRO A 2 10.20 0.47 11.08
N VAL A 3 9.64 0.38 9.87
CA VAL A 3 10.31 0.69 8.61
C VAL A 3 9.41 1.65 7.83
N LEU A 4 9.96 2.73 7.32
CA LEU A 4 9.31 3.66 6.41
C LEU A 4 9.83 3.39 4.98
N MET A 5 8.91 3.10 4.07
CA MET A 5 9.23 2.92 2.65
C MET A 5 8.57 4.03 1.84
N VAL A 6 9.34 4.64 0.95
CA VAL A 6 8.82 5.65 0.01
C VAL A 6 8.60 4.97 -1.34
N ASP A 7 7.36 4.94 -1.77
CA ASP A 7 6.95 4.29 -3.01
C ASP A 7 6.72 5.32 -4.12
N VAL A 8 7.60 5.34 -5.09
CA VAL A 8 7.53 6.25 -6.24
C VAL A 8 6.76 5.62 -7.41
N LYS A 9 6.73 4.28 -7.48
CA LYS A 9 6.09 3.54 -8.58
C LYS A 9 4.67 3.08 -8.26
N GLY A 10 4.32 2.96 -6.98
CA GLY A 10 3.02 2.48 -6.54
C GLY A 10 2.90 0.95 -6.49
N ASP A 11 4.00 0.21 -6.45
CA ASP A 11 4.00 -1.25 -6.43
C ASP A 11 4.20 -1.86 -5.02
N LEU A 12 4.70 -1.09 -4.05
CA LEU A 12 4.86 -1.55 -2.66
C LEU A 12 3.55 -1.95 -1.96
N PRO A 13 2.38 -1.33 -2.23
CA PRO A 13 1.11 -1.79 -1.68
C PRO A 13 0.77 -3.25 -2.03
N ASN A 14 1.38 -3.81 -3.07
CA ASN A 14 1.24 -5.23 -3.39
C ASN A 14 1.71 -6.18 -2.27
N LEU A 15 2.51 -5.68 -1.31
CA LEU A 15 2.85 -6.43 -0.10
C LEU A 15 1.63 -6.76 0.77
N LEU A 16 0.54 -5.98 0.66
CA LEU A 16 -0.74 -6.27 1.31
C LEU A 16 -1.41 -7.52 0.76
N LEU A 17 -1.07 -7.92 -0.48
CA LEU A 17 -1.59 -9.11 -1.14
C LEU A 17 -0.88 -10.41 -0.70
N SER A 18 -0.22 -10.40 0.45
CA SER A 18 0.43 -11.56 1.06
C SER A 18 -0.61 -12.43 1.77
N PHE A 19 -1.43 -13.16 1.03
CA PHE A 19 -2.39 -14.09 1.59
C PHE A 19 -1.75 -15.44 1.85
N PRO A 20 -1.93 -16.07 3.04
CA PRO A 20 -1.40 -17.41 3.33
C PRO A 20 -1.87 -18.48 2.34
N SER A 21 -3.14 -18.42 1.98
CA SER A 21 -3.69 -19.21 0.89
C SER A 21 -4.10 -18.27 -0.25
N PHE A 22 -3.43 -18.34 -1.39
CA PHE A 22 -3.82 -17.59 -2.57
C PHE A 22 -5.09 -18.19 -3.20
N GLY A 23 -6.23 -17.93 -2.55
CA GLY A 23 -7.54 -18.27 -3.13
C GLY A 23 -8.01 -17.15 -4.07
N PRO A 24 -8.68 -17.47 -5.20
CA PRO A 24 -9.20 -16.46 -6.13
C PRO A 24 -10.09 -15.42 -5.47
N ALA A 25 -10.89 -15.81 -4.48
CA ALA A 25 -11.78 -14.90 -3.75
C ALA A 25 -11.06 -13.77 -3.01
N HIS A 26 -9.80 -13.96 -2.59
CA HIS A 26 -9.02 -12.90 -1.95
C HIS A 26 -8.48 -11.88 -2.94
N ILE A 27 -8.33 -12.28 -4.19
CA ILE A 27 -7.67 -11.50 -5.24
C ILE A 27 -8.71 -10.82 -6.15
N GLU A 28 -9.89 -11.41 -6.30
CA GLU A 28 -10.95 -10.92 -7.17
C GLU A 28 -11.23 -9.40 -7.03
N PRO A 29 -11.34 -8.82 -5.81
CA PRO A 29 -11.55 -7.38 -5.65
C PRO A 29 -10.42 -6.51 -6.21
N TRP A 30 -9.22 -7.07 -6.35
CA TRP A 30 -8.03 -6.34 -6.81
C TRP A 30 -7.81 -6.40 -8.32
N VAL A 31 -8.48 -7.34 -9.00
CA VAL A 31 -8.37 -7.52 -10.45
C VAL A 31 -9.59 -7.03 -11.23
N GLU A 32 -10.59 -6.47 -10.54
CA GLU A 32 -11.79 -5.90 -11.19
C GLU A 32 -11.47 -4.78 -12.19
N SER A 33 -10.41 -4.02 -11.93
CA SER A 33 -9.94 -2.90 -12.77
C SER A 33 -8.95 -3.34 -13.87
N GLY A 34 -9.10 -4.55 -14.39
CA GLY A 34 -8.20 -5.09 -15.41
C GLY A 34 -8.19 -4.33 -16.74
N ASP A 35 -7.28 -4.72 -17.62
CA ASP A 35 -7.17 -4.17 -18.99
C ASP A 35 -8.53 -4.22 -19.69
N PRO A 36 -9.02 -3.10 -20.25
CA PRO A 36 -10.28 -3.08 -21.02
C PRO A 36 -10.31 -4.04 -22.21
N ASN A 37 -9.15 -4.46 -22.70
CA ASN A 37 -9.03 -5.42 -23.78
C ASN A 37 -8.99 -6.89 -23.32
N ASP A 38 -9.03 -7.15 -22.03
CA ASP A 38 -9.02 -8.50 -21.48
C ASP A 38 -10.46 -9.01 -21.35
N GLU A 39 -10.87 -9.92 -22.23
CA GLU A 39 -12.22 -10.51 -22.28
C GLU A 39 -12.50 -11.45 -21.09
N ARG A 40 -11.48 -11.82 -20.29
CA ARG A 40 -11.65 -12.70 -19.13
C ARG A 40 -12.48 -12.01 -18.04
N THR A 41 -13.28 -12.80 -17.35
CA THR A 41 -13.99 -12.33 -16.16
C THR A 41 -13.01 -11.99 -15.02
N ALA A 42 -13.44 -11.15 -14.08
CA ALA A 42 -12.64 -10.84 -12.88
C ALA A 42 -12.21 -12.12 -12.13
N ARG A 43 -13.09 -13.10 -12.07
CA ARG A 43 -12.82 -14.40 -11.43
C ARG A 43 -11.76 -15.22 -12.15
N GLU A 44 -11.80 -15.28 -13.49
CA GLU A 44 -10.79 -15.98 -14.29
C GLU A 44 -9.43 -15.31 -14.18
N ARG A 45 -9.39 -13.96 -14.18
CA ARG A 45 -8.16 -13.20 -13.93
C ARG A 45 -7.61 -13.47 -12.53
N ALA A 46 -8.48 -13.47 -11.52
CA ALA A 46 -8.09 -13.76 -10.13
C ALA A 46 -7.55 -15.18 -9.96
N GLN A 47 -8.14 -16.14 -10.65
CA GLN A 47 -7.66 -17.53 -10.64
C GLN A 47 -6.29 -17.65 -11.28
N ALA A 48 -6.11 -17.09 -12.48
CA ALA A 48 -4.83 -17.12 -13.17
C ALA A 48 -3.72 -16.45 -12.34
N PHE A 49 -4.03 -15.30 -11.72
CA PHE A 49 -3.09 -14.60 -10.83
C PHE A 49 -2.74 -15.44 -9.60
N ALA A 50 -3.73 -16.08 -8.98
CA ALA A 50 -3.51 -16.93 -7.81
C ALA A 50 -2.61 -18.14 -8.14
N GLU A 51 -2.82 -18.77 -9.29
CA GLU A 51 -2.01 -19.90 -9.77
C GLU A 51 -0.58 -19.48 -10.06
N GLU A 52 -0.39 -18.37 -10.80
CA GLU A 52 0.94 -17.80 -11.07
C GLU A 52 1.69 -17.47 -9.78
N ARG A 53 1.00 -16.88 -8.81
CA ARG A 53 1.61 -16.55 -7.51
C ARG A 53 2.03 -17.80 -6.75
N LYS A 54 1.17 -18.83 -6.69
CA LYS A 54 1.50 -20.11 -6.05
C LYS A 54 2.72 -20.75 -6.68
N GLN A 55 2.78 -20.77 -8.00
CA GLN A 55 3.93 -21.31 -8.73
C GLN A 55 5.22 -20.59 -8.37
N ARG A 56 5.23 -19.25 -8.40
CA ARG A 56 6.40 -18.44 -8.02
C ARG A 56 6.85 -18.67 -6.58
N LEU A 57 5.88 -18.77 -5.64
CA LEU A 57 6.21 -19.06 -4.24
C LEU A 57 6.86 -20.45 -4.09
N THR A 58 6.37 -21.43 -4.84
CA THR A 58 6.95 -22.78 -4.86
C THR A 58 8.36 -22.77 -5.44
N GLU A 59 8.61 -22.01 -6.51
CA GLU A 59 9.95 -21.85 -7.09
C GLU A 59 10.96 -21.23 -6.11
N TRP A 60 10.47 -20.41 -5.18
CA TRP A 60 11.28 -19.75 -4.16
C TRP A 60 11.27 -20.48 -2.81
N ASP A 61 10.70 -21.67 -2.75
CA ASP A 61 10.55 -22.49 -1.53
C ASP A 61 9.85 -21.76 -0.38
N ILE A 62 8.88 -20.89 -0.74
CA ILE A 62 8.08 -20.13 0.23
C ILE A 62 6.78 -20.89 0.50
N THR A 63 6.60 -21.29 1.75
CA THR A 63 5.42 -22.04 2.21
C THR A 63 4.30 -21.13 2.70
N GLU A 64 3.06 -21.66 2.72
CA GLU A 64 1.91 -20.97 3.31
C GLU A 64 2.14 -20.63 4.80
N ALA A 65 2.84 -21.48 5.54
CA ALA A 65 3.18 -21.22 6.95
C ALA A 65 4.11 -20.02 7.10
N GLN A 66 5.07 -19.85 6.20
CA GLN A 66 5.95 -18.67 6.19
C GLN A 66 5.19 -17.40 5.84
N LEU A 67 4.23 -17.45 4.91
CA LEU A 67 3.37 -16.32 4.59
C LEU A 67 2.46 -15.95 5.76
N ALA A 68 1.88 -16.92 6.45
CA ALA A 68 1.09 -16.70 7.66
C ALA A 68 1.92 -16.03 8.75
N ALA A 69 3.12 -16.54 9.03
CA ALA A 69 4.04 -15.98 10.00
C ALA A 69 4.50 -14.57 9.63
N HIS A 70 4.70 -14.27 8.35
CA HIS A 70 5.00 -12.93 7.86
C HIS A 70 3.85 -11.97 8.16
N ARG A 71 2.63 -12.38 7.86
CA ARG A 71 1.42 -11.56 8.08
C ARG A 71 1.16 -11.28 9.55
N GLU A 72 1.40 -12.25 10.43
CA GLU A 72 1.25 -12.07 11.88
C GLU A 72 2.30 -11.10 12.47
N ARG A 73 3.49 -11.05 11.88
CA ARG A 73 4.61 -10.23 12.37
C ARG A 73 4.70 -8.85 11.74
N SER A 74 3.95 -8.60 10.67
CA SER A 74 4.00 -7.33 9.93
C SER A 74 2.64 -6.65 9.89
N GLU A 75 2.63 -5.39 10.28
CA GLU A 75 1.52 -4.47 10.07
C GLU A 75 1.95 -3.47 8.99
N LEU A 76 1.22 -3.45 7.89
CA LEU A 76 1.44 -2.52 6.79
C LEU A 76 0.39 -1.41 6.84
N ARG A 77 0.86 -0.18 6.80
CA ARG A 77 0.03 1.01 6.66
C ARG A 77 0.42 1.75 5.39
N VAL A 78 -0.54 2.03 4.54
CA VAL A 78 -0.33 2.78 3.30
C VAL A 78 -0.74 4.22 3.54
N ILE A 79 0.24 5.12 3.48
CA ILE A 79 0.02 6.56 3.65
C ILE A 79 0.07 7.20 2.27
N THR A 80 -1.03 7.88 1.89
CA THR A 80 -1.17 8.51 0.57
C THR A 80 -1.29 10.03 0.72
N PRO A 81 -0.19 10.77 0.52
CA PRO A 81 -0.26 12.23 0.55
C PRO A 81 -1.17 12.76 -0.55
N GLY A 82 -2.16 13.59 -0.16
CA GLY A 82 -3.08 14.20 -1.11
C GLY A 82 -4.14 13.27 -1.73
N SER A 83 -4.28 12.04 -1.23
CA SER A 83 -5.28 11.07 -1.68
C SER A 83 -5.97 10.39 -0.51
N THR A 84 -7.24 10.06 -0.67
CA THR A 84 -8.04 9.30 0.31
C THR A 84 -8.00 7.79 0.08
N ALA A 85 -7.20 7.31 -0.87
CA ALA A 85 -7.06 5.88 -1.17
C ALA A 85 -6.39 5.09 -0.04
N GLY A 86 -5.59 5.75 0.81
CA GLY A 86 -4.99 5.19 2.01
C GLY A 86 -5.12 6.16 3.18
N GLU A 87 -4.22 6.07 4.15
CA GLU A 87 -4.19 7.02 5.26
C GLU A 87 -3.73 8.40 4.77
N LEU A 88 -4.50 9.43 5.08
CA LEU A 88 -4.18 10.78 4.66
C LEU A 88 -2.99 11.33 5.45
N LEU A 89 -1.95 11.77 4.76
CA LEU A 89 -0.85 12.52 5.36
C LEU A 89 -0.93 13.97 4.92
N HIS A 90 -1.20 14.86 5.85
CA HIS A 90 -1.16 16.30 5.63
C HIS A 90 0.29 16.80 5.68
N VAL A 91 1.03 16.63 4.60
CA VAL A 91 2.45 17.08 4.54
C VAL A 91 2.55 18.60 4.52
N LEU A 92 1.54 19.28 3.98
CA LEU A 92 1.56 20.73 3.76
C LEU A 92 1.08 21.56 4.95
N SER A 93 0.35 20.98 5.90
CA SER A 93 -0.10 21.72 7.09
C SER A 93 1.05 22.24 7.97
N SER A 94 2.22 21.62 7.88
CA SER A 94 3.42 22.08 8.56
C SER A 94 4.13 23.26 7.86
N LEU A 95 3.75 23.57 6.61
CA LEU A 95 4.22 24.73 5.86
C LEU A 95 3.30 25.96 6.01
N GLU A 96 2.10 25.78 6.55
CA GLU A 96 1.29 26.90 6.97
C GLU A 96 2.06 27.64 8.08
N ARG A 97 2.29 28.93 7.84
CA ARG A 97 2.95 29.83 8.77
C ARG A 97 2.18 29.81 10.08
N SER A 98 2.68 29.12 11.09
CA SER A 98 2.02 29.13 12.38
C SER A 98 1.88 30.57 12.86
N GLU A 99 0.73 30.95 13.42
CA GLU A 99 0.50 32.29 13.99
C GLU A 99 1.60 32.71 14.96
N ARG A 100 2.30 31.77 15.55
CA ARG A 100 3.48 31.96 16.40
C ARG A 100 4.64 32.67 15.70
N TRP A 101 4.83 32.45 14.39
CA TRP A 101 5.86 33.14 13.61
C TRP A 101 5.48 34.57 13.26
N ILE A 102 4.20 34.87 13.10
CA ILE A 102 3.67 36.20 12.86
C ILE A 102 3.93 37.07 14.10
N THR A 103 3.70 36.54 15.29
CA THR A 103 3.91 37.23 16.57
C THR A 103 5.38 37.55 16.83
N ILE A 104 6.31 36.69 16.42
CA ILE A 104 7.76 36.93 16.58
C ILE A 104 8.24 37.98 15.58
N ALA A 105 7.76 37.95 14.34
CA ALA A 105 8.13 38.91 13.32
C ALA A 105 7.64 40.36 13.67
N SER A 106 6.42 40.49 14.18
CA SER A 106 5.85 41.77 14.60
C SER A 106 6.57 42.35 15.82
N ARG A 107 7.05 41.54 16.75
CA ARG A 107 7.88 42.02 17.91
C ARG A 107 9.26 42.49 17.51
N ARG A 108 9.84 41.97 16.43
CA ARG A 108 11.15 42.45 15.91
C ARG A 108 11.06 43.76 15.12
N ALA A 109 9.92 44.06 14.54
CA ALA A 109 9.70 45.28 13.78
C ALA A 109 9.42 46.52 14.67
N GLN A 110 9.20 46.31 15.97
CA GLN A 110 8.91 47.38 16.94
C GLN A 110 10.13 47.74 17.84
N ARG A 111 11.32 47.24 17.52
CA ARG A 111 12.60 47.63 18.16
C ARG A 111 13.49 48.30 17.14
#